data_8188e6a37b410c15480ca1b396920f4a
#
_entry.id   8188e6a37b410c15480ca1b396920f4a
#
_cell.length_a   1.000
_cell.length_b   1.000
_cell.length_c   1.000
_cell.angle_alpha   90.00
_cell.angle_beta   90.00
_cell.angle_gamma   90.00
#
_symmetry.space_group_name_H-M   'P 1'
#
loop_
_entity.id
_entity.type
_entity.pdbx_description
1 polymer ?
#
loop_
_entity_poly.entity_id
_entity_poly.type
_entity_poly.pdbx_seq_one_letter_code
_entity_poly.pdbx_strand_id
1 'polypeptide(L)'
;MSAPSPSEFERAALQHGISEKALQQQRVRLQSGPSFCAPDAPCQRGSGIQTLSDAALKSLAERGANLHGNQAIRFVPASGAASRMFKALATGQAQAVEQLNARWAEFPFRAAAEETGPCADAQQRLGAVMNALNLPDMPKGGLPFHLYAEGARTAFEEHMHEWRATLPHAEQPLVHFTLPEAGRAAWEAKLSQWAAKNEIRISSSVQHPSTDTMALGDDGKPFVTSEGQPLFRPGGHGALLHNLAALGVAHPRALVSIKNIDNVRPTTAHGEVLPWRQALLGLSVQLNEDRKSTRLNSSH
;
A
#
# COMPACT_ATOMS: atom_id res chain seq x y z
N MET A 1 -20.65 -25.62 -17.18
CA MET A 1 -21.07 -24.27 -17.59
C MET A 1 -20.26 -23.88 -18.82
N SER A 2 -20.89 -23.40 -19.91
CA SER A 2 -20.16 -22.90 -21.08
C SER A 2 -19.50 -21.55 -20.74
N ALA A 3 -18.28 -21.32 -21.26
CA ALA A 3 -17.63 -20.02 -21.14
C ALA A 3 -18.54 -18.93 -21.77
N PRO A 4 -18.61 -17.72 -21.21
CA PRO A 4 -19.39 -16.64 -21.80
C PRO A 4 -18.93 -16.37 -23.23
N SER A 5 -19.88 -15.99 -24.09
CA SER A 5 -19.54 -15.58 -25.45
C SER A 5 -18.63 -14.35 -25.44
N PRO A 6 -17.77 -14.15 -26.46
CA PRO A 6 -16.93 -12.94 -26.52
C PRO A 6 -17.73 -11.66 -26.33
N SER A 7 -18.97 -11.62 -26.87
CA SER A 7 -19.84 -10.45 -26.72
C SER A 7 -20.35 -10.24 -25.29
N GLU A 8 -20.55 -11.29 -24.52
CA GLU A 8 -20.92 -11.18 -23.08
C GLU A 8 -19.76 -10.73 -22.23
N PHE A 9 -18.57 -11.26 -22.51
CA PHE A 9 -17.35 -10.86 -21.82
C PHE A 9 -16.99 -9.41 -22.09
N GLU A 10 -17.08 -8.97 -23.33
CA GLU A 10 -16.86 -7.57 -23.72
C GLU A 10 -17.87 -6.63 -23.06
N ARG A 11 -19.15 -7.02 -22.99
CA ARG A 11 -20.16 -6.25 -22.28
C ARG A 11 -19.86 -6.13 -20.78
N ALA A 12 -19.47 -7.22 -20.14
CA ALA A 12 -19.07 -7.20 -18.72
C ALA A 12 -17.86 -6.30 -18.49
N ALA A 13 -16.86 -6.33 -19.39
CA ALA A 13 -15.69 -5.45 -19.32
C ALA A 13 -16.07 -3.97 -19.44
N LEU A 14 -16.96 -3.63 -20.38
CA LEU A 14 -17.46 -2.27 -20.56
C LEU A 14 -18.24 -1.79 -19.33
N GLN A 15 -19.08 -2.63 -18.73
CA GLN A 15 -19.78 -2.31 -17.47
C GLN A 15 -18.80 -2.06 -16.31
N HIS A 16 -17.66 -2.74 -16.34
CA HIS A 16 -16.54 -2.55 -15.39
C HIS A 16 -15.71 -1.29 -15.68
N GLY A 17 -16.01 -0.59 -16.78
CA GLY A 17 -15.29 0.61 -17.22
C GLY A 17 -14.01 0.31 -18.01
N ILE A 18 -13.78 -0.95 -18.39
CA ILE A 18 -12.64 -1.37 -19.21
C ILE A 18 -12.99 -1.19 -20.69
N SER A 19 -12.27 -0.32 -21.40
CA SER A 19 -12.51 -0.13 -22.83
C SER A 19 -12.08 -1.36 -23.64
N GLU A 20 -12.70 -1.56 -24.80
CA GLU A 20 -12.34 -2.66 -25.73
C GLU A 20 -10.84 -2.68 -26.04
N LYS A 21 -10.25 -1.52 -26.32
CA LYS A 21 -8.81 -1.38 -26.56
C LYS A 21 -7.98 -1.85 -25.36
N ALA A 22 -8.35 -1.48 -24.14
CA ALA A 22 -7.68 -1.89 -22.91
C ALA A 22 -7.81 -3.40 -22.69
N LEU A 23 -8.99 -3.96 -22.96
CA LEU A 23 -9.27 -5.39 -22.86
C LEU A 23 -8.37 -6.19 -23.80
N GLN A 24 -8.25 -5.78 -25.06
CA GLN A 24 -7.36 -6.41 -26.04
C GLN A 24 -5.89 -6.32 -25.64
N GLN A 25 -5.46 -5.18 -25.14
CA GLN A 25 -4.09 -5.01 -24.63
C GLN A 25 -3.80 -5.91 -23.43
N GLN A 26 -4.75 -6.05 -22.49
CA GLN A 26 -4.62 -6.98 -21.36
C GLN A 26 -4.48 -8.42 -21.86
N ARG A 27 -5.32 -8.84 -22.81
CA ARG A 27 -5.29 -10.18 -23.38
C ARG A 27 -3.94 -10.51 -24.01
N VAL A 28 -3.42 -9.61 -24.86
CA VAL A 28 -2.11 -9.79 -25.49
C VAL A 28 -1.01 -9.91 -24.44
N ARG A 29 -1.00 -9.04 -23.43
CA ARG A 29 0.02 -9.07 -22.37
C ARG A 29 -0.02 -10.35 -21.54
N LEU A 30 -1.23 -10.81 -21.19
CA LEU A 30 -1.38 -12.04 -20.41
C LEU A 30 -0.95 -13.28 -21.21
N GLN A 31 -1.20 -13.31 -22.51
CA GLN A 31 -0.79 -14.41 -23.39
C GLN A 31 0.70 -14.38 -23.71
N SER A 32 1.31 -13.19 -23.80
CA SER A 32 2.75 -13.03 -24.08
C SER A 32 3.64 -13.36 -22.89
N GLY A 33 3.04 -13.48 -21.68
CA GLY A 33 3.79 -13.66 -20.44
C GLY A 33 4.51 -12.39 -19.97
N PRO A 34 5.29 -12.48 -18.89
CA PRO A 34 5.98 -11.34 -18.32
C PRO A 34 7.12 -10.88 -19.22
N SER A 35 7.21 -9.56 -19.42
CA SER A 35 8.41 -8.95 -20.02
C SER A 35 9.45 -8.72 -18.93
N PHE A 36 10.68 -9.13 -19.19
CA PHE A 36 11.80 -8.92 -18.27
C PHE A 36 12.67 -7.78 -18.76
N CYS A 37 13.06 -6.90 -17.85
CA CYS A 37 14.16 -5.98 -18.08
C CYS A 37 15.46 -6.74 -17.77
N ALA A 38 16.37 -6.78 -18.74
CA ALA A 38 17.71 -7.33 -18.55
C ALA A 38 18.66 -6.16 -18.24
N PRO A 39 19.03 -5.90 -16.97
CA PRO A 39 20.01 -4.87 -16.66
C PRO A 39 21.41 -5.32 -17.12
N ASP A 40 22.22 -4.40 -17.63
CA ASP A 40 23.57 -4.68 -18.11
C ASP A 40 24.50 -5.14 -16.99
N ALA A 41 24.29 -4.60 -15.75
CA ALA A 41 25.06 -4.94 -14.58
C ALA A 41 24.26 -4.69 -13.28
N PRO A 42 24.60 -5.37 -12.16
CA PRO A 42 24.03 -5.06 -10.87
C PRO A 42 24.54 -3.69 -10.37
N CYS A 43 23.66 -2.93 -9.72
CA CYS A 43 24.06 -1.73 -9.02
C CYS A 43 24.99 -2.07 -7.83
N GLN A 44 26.12 -1.38 -7.73
CA GLN A 44 27.10 -1.51 -6.65
C GLN A 44 27.48 -0.14 -6.10
N ARG A 45 28.09 -0.09 -4.92
CA ARG A 45 28.63 1.15 -4.37
C ARG A 45 29.69 1.74 -5.32
N GLY A 46 29.51 3.02 -5.67
CA GLY A 46 30.35 3.69 -6.68
C GLY A 46 29.98 3.39 -8.13
N SER A 47 29.04 2.47 -8.38
CA SER A 47 28.49 2.17 -9.71
C SER A 47 26.99 1.93 -9.58
N GLY A 48 26.18 2.98 -9.80
CA GLY A 48 24.74 2.97 -9.67
C GLY A 48 24.19 3.19 -8.26
N ILE A 49 25.00 2.96 -7.19
CA ILE A 49 24.64 3.28 -5.80
C ILE A 49 25.53 4.41 -5.29
N GLN A 50 24.89 5.54 -4.98
CA GLN A 50 25.58 6.66 -4.33
C GLN A 50 25.63 6.44 -2.82
N THR A 51 26.78 6.75 -2.22
CA THR A 51 26.94 6.79 -0.76
C THR A 51 26.99 8.24 -0.29
N LEU A 52 26.29 8.54 0.79
CA LEU A 52 26.34 9.83 1.42
C LEU A 52 27.35 9.82 2.56
N SER A 53 28.12 10.92 2.72
CA SER A 53 28.85 11.16 3.97
C SER A 53 27.85 11.51 5.08
N ASP A 54 28.26 11.34 6.34
CA ASP A 54 27.42 11.69 7.50
C ASP A 54 26.98 13.17 7.47
N ALA A 55 27.87 14.06 7.06
CA ALA A 55 27.56 15.48 6.91
C ALA A 55 26.52 15.73 5.82
N ALA A 56 26.63 15.05 4.67
CA ALA A 56 25.65 15.15 3.58
C ALA A 56 24.28 14.55 4.00
N LEU A 57 24.31 13.39 4.68
CA LEU A 57 23.09 12.79 5.21
C LEU A 57 22.37 13.74 6.17
N LYS A 58 23.11 14.33 7.12
CA LYS A 58 22.56 15.28 8.09
C LYS A 58 21.96 16.51 7.40
N SER A 59 22.69 17.16 6.49
CA SER A 59 22.23 18.33 5.78
C SER A 59 20.97 18.06 4.96
N LEU A 60 20.92 16.94 4.24
CA LEU A 60 19.75 16.53 3.48
C LEU A 60 18.56 16.18 4.39
N ALA A 61 18.82 15.52 5.53
CA ALA A 61 17.79 15.18 6.50
C ALA A 61 17.16 16.44 7.11
N GLU A 62 17.97 17.42 7.52
CA GLU A 62 17.49 18.72 8.02
C GLU A 62 16.62 19.43 6.96
N ARG A 63 17.07 19.42 5.70
CA ARG A 63 16.30 20.00 4.59
C ARG A 63 14.94 19.32 4.41
N GLY A 64 14.89 18.00 4.46
CA GLY A 64 13.66 17.22 4.32
C GLY A 64 12.73 17.38 5.53
N ALA A 65 13.28 17.43 6.75
CA ALA A 65 12.51 17.64 7.97
C ALA A 65 11.83 19.02 8.02
N ASN A 66 12.43 20.02 7.39
CA ASN A 66 11.93 21.40 7.32
C ASN A 66 10.87 21.64 6.24
N LEU A 67 10.36 20.59 5.59
CA LEU A 67 9.23 20.76 4.67
C LEU A 67 7.94 21.06 5.45
N HIS A 68 7.18 22.01 4.97
CA HIS A 68 5.97 22.50 5.62
C HIS A 68 4.71 22.22 4.80
N GLY A 69 3.56 22.13 5.48
CA GLY A 69 2.24 22.05 4.86
C GLY A 69 2.15 20.96 3.79
N ASN A 70 1.74 21.34 2.59
CA ASN A 70 1.54 20.43 1.46
C ASN A 70 2.77 20.27 0.55
N GLN A 71 3.97 20.67 1.01
CA GLN A 71 5.19 20.48 0.21
C GLN A 71 5.57 19.00 0.03
N ALA A 72 5.15 18.14 0.96
CA ALA A 72 5.30 16.70 0.84
C ALA A 72 4.02 15.99 1.27
N ILE A 73 3.69 14.92 0.56
CA ILE A 73 2.50 14.08 0.79
C ILE A 73 2.95 12.62 0.86
N ARG A 74 2.43 11.86 1.82
CA ARG A 74 2.57 10.41 1.84
C ARG A 74 1.43 9.78 1.06
N PHE A 75 1.75 9.01 0.02
CA PHE A 75 0.79 8.17 -0.72
C PHE A 75 0.98 6.71 -0.33
N VAL A 76 -0.07 6.08 0.18
CA VAL A 76 -0.03 4.70 0.69
C VAL A 76 -1.05 3.85 -0.05
N PRO A 77 -0.60 2.97 -0.96
CA PRO A 77 -1.43 1.91 -1.52
C PRO A 77 -1.94 0.97 -0.43
N ALA A 78 -3.25 0.99 -0.13
CA ALA A 78 -3.84 0.22 0.96
C ALA A 78 -5.19 -0.45 0.60
N SER A 79 -5.58 -0.44 -0.68
CA SER A 79 -6.82 -1.08 -1.16
C SER A 79 -6.80 -2.61 -1.15
N GLY A 80 -5.62 -3.23 -1.00
CA GLY A 80 -5.47 -4.69 -1.02
C GLY A 80 -6.04 -5.36 0.23
N ALA A 81 -6.75 -6.50 0.03
CA ALA A 81 -7.26 -7.31 1.12
C ALA A 81 -6.14 -8.04 1.88
N ALA A 82 -6.39 -8.27 3.19
CA ALA A 82 -5.47 -8.98 4.08
C ALA A 82 -5.45 -10.51 3.85
N SER A 83 -6.46 -11.06 3.17
CA SER A 83 -6.70 -12.50 3.05
C SER A 83 -5.49 -13.32 2.59
N ARG A 84 -4.65 -12.76 1.69
CA ARG A 84 -3.44 -13.45 1.21
C ARG A 84 -2.38 -13.63 2.30
N MET A 85 -2.26 -12.71 3.25
CA MET A 85 -1.28 -12.77 4.34
C MET A 85 -1.59 -13.91 5.32
N PHE A 86 -2.87 -14.22 5.48
CA PHE A 86 -3.35 -15.24 6.41
C PHE A 86 -3.78 -16.54 5.72
N LYS A 87 -3.49 -16.70 4.40
CA LYS A 87 -3.93 -17.87 3.64
C LYS A 87 -3.51 -19.20 4.31
N ALA A 88 -2.28 -19.30 4.79
CA ALA A 88 -1.77 -20.51 5.44
C ALA A 88 -2.54 -20.84 6.72
N LEU A 89 -2.87 -19.84 7.53
CA LEU A 89 -3.71 -20.00 8.73
C LEU A 89 -5.15 -20.31 8.35
N ALA A 90 -5.74 -19.57 7.42
CA ALA A 90 -7.12 -19.78 6.97
C ALA A 90 -7.36 -21.17 6.35
N THR A 91 -6.33 -21.77 5.77
CA THR A 91 -6.37 -23.16 5.24
C THR A 91 -5.92 -24.20 6.26
N GLY A 92 -5.64 -23.83 7.52
CA GLY A 92 -5.26 -24.76 8.58
C GLY A 92 -3.93 -25.47 8.36
N GLN A 93 -2.96 -24.84 7.65
CA GLN A 93 -1.64 -25.45 7.44
C GLN A 93 -0.96 -25.69 8.78
N ALA A 94 -0.58 -26.93 9.08
CA ALA A 94 -0.06 -27.36 10.38
C ALA A 94 1.10 -26.50 10.88
N GLN A 95 2.08 -26.21 10.02
CA GLN A 95 3.23 -25.36 10.37
C GLN A 95 2.82 -23.94 10.76
N ALA A 96 1.85 -23.33 10.06
CA ALA A 96 1.39 -21.98 10.36
C ALA A 96 0.62 -21.94 11.70
N VAL A 97 -0.17 -22.97 11.97
CA VAL A 97 -0.92 -23.11 13.24
C VAL A 97 0.05 -23.36 14.41
N GLU A 98 1.09 -24.17 14.21
CA GLU A 98 2.14 -24.40 15.19
C GLU A 98 2.90 -23.09 15.52
N GLN A 99 3.29 -22.33 14.52
CA GLN A 99 3.96 -21.03 14.69
C GLN A 99 3.05 -20.02 15.42
N LEU A 100 1.75 -19.98 15.07
CA LEU A 100 0.77 -19.15 15.78
C LEU A 100 0.74 -19.52 17.25
N ASN A 101 0.69 -20.81 17.56
CA ASN A 101 0.62 -21.28 18.94
C ASN A 101 1.90 -21.01 19.72
N ALA A 102 3.07 -21.30 19.15
CA ALA A 102 4.37 -21.12 19.79
C ALA A 102 4.68 -19.64 20.10
N ARG A 103 4.22 -18.73 19.25
CA ARG A 103 4.49 -17.29 19.36
C ARG A 103 3.26 -16.46 19.72
N TRP A 104 2.25 -17.06 20.31
CA TRP A 104 0.96 -16.44 20.60
C TRP A 104 1.06 -15.06 21.28
N ALA A 105 1.96 -14.92 22.26
CA ALA A 105 2.15 -13.68 23.01
C ALA A 105 2.75 -12.51 22.17
N GLU A 106 3.37 -12.83 21.04
CA GLU A 106 4.08 -11.84 20.21
C GLU A 106 3.17 -11.20 19.14
N PHE A 107 2.01 -11.79 18.89
CA PHE A 107 1.14 -11.30 17.82
C PHE A 107 0.33 -10.08 18.23
N PRO A 108 0.36 -8.99 17.45
CA PRO A 108 -0.36 -7.75 17.74
C PRO A 108 -1.88 -7.92 17.79
N PHE A 109 -2.42 -8.91 17.07
CA PHE A 109 -3.86 -9.21 17.03
C PHE A 109 -4.34 -10.10 18.20
N ARG A 110 -3.45 -10.50 19.09
CA ARG A 110 -3.77 -11.40 20.21
C ARG A 110 -4.92 -10.86 21.08
N ALA A 111 -4.82 -9.61 21.53
CA ALA A 111 -5.85 -9.02 22.39
C ALA A 111 -7.22 -9.02 21.72
N ALA A 112 -7.28 -8.62 20.45
CA ALA A 112 -8.52 -8.64 19.68
C ALA A 112 -9.08 -10.08 19.51
N ALA A 113 -8.22 -11.08 19.36
CA ALA A 113 -8.65 -12.48 19.26
C ALA A 113 -9.20 -12.98 20.60
N GLU A 114 -8.56 -12.68 21.72
CA GLU A 114 -9.00 -13.06 23.08
C GLU A 114 -10.36 -12.44 23.46
N GLU A 115 -10.72 -11.30 22.85
CA GLU A 115 -12.06 -10.69 23.01
C GLU A 115 -13.15 -11.43 22.22
N THR A 116 -12.81 -12.17 21.16
CA THR A 116 -13.79 -12.84 20.30
C THR A 116 -14.09 -14.29 20.68
N GLY A 117 -13.24 -14.90 21.50
CA GLY A 117 -13.46 -16.28 21.89
C GLY A 117 -12.34 -16.90 22.72
N PRO A 118 -12.53 -18.15 23.16
CA PRO A 118 -11.54 -18.88 23.95
C PRO A 118 -10.24 -19.10 23.15
N CYS A 119 -9.10 -19.04 23.85
CA CYS A 119 -7.75 -19.18 23.28
C CYS A 119 -6.88 -20.18 24.07
N ALA A 120 -7.47 -21.22 24.66
CA ALA A 120 -6.77 -22.18 25.50
C ALA A 120 -5.84 -23.11 24.69
N ASP A 121 -6.25 -23.46 23.49
CA ASP A 121 -5.48 -24.35 22.59
C ASP A 121 -5.31 -23.75 21.20
N ALA A 122 -4.54 -24.44 20.36
CA ALA A 122 -4.20 -23.95 19.02
C ALA A 122 -5.42 -23.79 18.11
N GLN A 123 -6.42 -24.66 18.22
CA GLN A 123 -7.61 -24.60 17.37
C GLN A 123 -8.53 -23.44 17.78
N GLN A 124 -8.68 -23.22 19.09
CA GLN A 124 -9.42 -22.08 19.63
C GLN A 124 -8.76 -20.76 19.26
N ARG A 125 -7.41 -20.66 19.37
CA ARG A 125 -6.65 -19.49 18.93
C ARG A 125 -6.84 -19.19 17.45
N LEU A 126 -6.77 -20.22 16.61
CA LEU A 126 -7.00 -20.06 15.17
C LEU A 126 -8.42 -19.53 14.90
N GLY A 127 -9.44 -20.13 15.51
CA GLY A 127 -10.83 -19.66 15.37
C GLY A 127 -11.02 -18.21 15.85
N ALA A 128 -10.47 -17.87 17.00
CA ALA A 128 -10.53 -16.52 17.55
C ALA A 128 -9.83 -15.48 16.64
N VAL A 129 -8.67 -15.81 16.08
CA VAL A 129 -7.98 -14.95 15.12
C VAL A 129 -8.81 -14.74 13.85
N MET A 130 -9.37 -15.81 13.28
CA MET A 130 -10.20 -15.70 12.08
C MET A 130 -11.43 -14.81 12.31
N ASN A 131 -12.06 -14.92 13.46
CA ASN A 131 -13.22 -14.11 13.85
C ASN A 131 -12.81 -12.65 14.09
N ALA A 132 -11.75 -12.39 14.85
CA ALA A 132 -11.28 -11.03 15.16
C ALA A 132 -10.85 -10.24 13.94
N LEU A 133 -10.16 -10.90 13.01
CA LEU A 133 -9.60 -10.23 11.84
C LEU A 133 -10.61 -10.03 10.72
N ASN A 134 -11.72 -10.81 10.67
CA ASN A 134 -12.71 -10.73 9.57
C ASN A 134 -12.06 -10.54 8.20
N LEU A 135 -11.11 -11.40 7.86
CA LEU A 135 -10.15 -11.23 6.75
C LEU A 135 -10.75 -10.90 5.38
N PRO A 136 -11.96 -11.37 4.99
CA PRO A 136 -12.56 -11.02 3.71
C PRO A 136 -12.76 -9.51 3.53
N ASP A 137 -13.13 -8.81 4.62
CA ASP A 137 -13.49 -7.40 4.62
C ASP A 137 -12.40 -6.48 5.19
N MET A 138 -11.34 -7.09 5.76
CA MET A 138 -10.26 -6.35 6.40
C MET A 138 -9.24 -5.87 5.37
N PRO A 139 -9.08 -4.56 5.14
CA PRO A 139 -7.95 -4.05 4.38
C PRO A 139 -6.64 -4.29 5.16
N LYS A 140 -5.54 -4.52 4.46
CA LYS A 140 -4.22 -4.71 5.08
C LYS A 140 -3.85 -3.63 6.09
N GLY A 141 -4.25 -2.39 5.82
CA GLY A 141 -3.96 -1.26 6.70
C GLY A 141 -4.67 -1.30 8.04
N GLY A 142 -5.79 -2.00 8.14
CA GLY A 142 -6.58 -2.16 9.35
C GLY A 142 -6.10 -3.26 10.29
N LEU A 143 -5.17 -4.10 9.84
CA LEU A 143 -4.60 -5.16 10.68
C LEU A 143 -3.79 -4.56 11.83
N PRO A 144 -3.89 -5.10 13.07
CA PRO A 144 -2.93 -4.88 14.13
C PRO A 144 -1.53 -5.31 13.66
N PHE A 145 -0.57 -4.37 13.68
CA PHE A 145 0.71 -4.55 12.99
C PHE A 145 1.91 -4.58 13.93
N HIS A 146 1.95 -3.68 14.91
CA HIS A 146 2.98 -3.67 15.96
C HIS A 146 2.36 -3.61 17.34
N LEU A 147 3.01 -4.27 18.30
CA LEU A 147 2.59 -4.32 19.70
C LEU A 147 3.40 -3.31 20.52
N TYR A 148 2.70 -2.52 21.34
CA TYR A 148 3.25 -1.55 22.27
C TYR A 148 2.69 -1.81 23.68
N ALA A 149 3.22 -1.16 24.69
CA ALA A 149 2.75 -1.28 26.06
C ALA A 149 1.28 -0.83 26.22
N GLU A 150 0.88 0.18 25.45
CA GLU A 150 -0.47 0.73 25.41
C GLU A 150 -1.45 -0.03 24.51
N GLY A 151 -0.99 -1.05 23.80
CA GLY A 151 -1.80 -1.85 22.87
C GLY A 151 -1.20 -2.00 21.49
N ALA A 152 -1.94 -2.61 20.59
CA ALA A 152 -1.52 -2.80 19.21
C ALA A 152 -1.89 -1.59 18.35
N ARG A 153 -1.01 -1.23 17.40
CA ARG A 153 -1.30 -0.26 16.36
C ARG A 153 -1.49 -0.94 15.01
N THR A 154 -2.42 -0.42 14.24
CA THR A 154 -2.65 -0.84 12.87
C THR A 154 -1.59 -0.28 11.93
N ALA A 155 -1.44 -0.86 10.74
CA ALA A 155 -0.53 -0.32 9.74
C ALA A 155 -0.94 1.11 9.29
N PHE A 156 -2.22 1.44 9.29
CA PHE A 156 -2.69 2.81 9.05
C PHE A 156 -2.13 3.79 10.08
N GLU A 157 -2.27 3.48 11.37
CA GLU A 157 -1.76 4.30 12.46
C GLU A 157 -0.24 4.45 12.39
N GLU A 158 0.48 3.37 12.12
CA GLU A 158 1.93 3.41 11.96
C GLU A 158 2.38 4.33 10.82
N HIS A 159 1.68 4.34 9.69
CA HIS A 159 1.97 5.29 8.60
C HIS A 159 1.75 6.74 9.02
N MET A 160 0.73 7.02 9.81
CA MET A 160 0.47 8.37 10.33
C MET A 160 1.56 8.80 11.33
N HIS A 161 1.89 7.94 12.30
CA HIS A 161 2.97 8.21 13.26
C HIS A 161 4.31 8.45 12.57
N GLU A 162 4.67 7.59 11.62
CA GLU A 162 5.91 7.71 10.87
C GLU A 162 5.96 9.00 10.04
N TRP A 163 4.84 9.36 9.38
CA TRP A 163 4.80 10.56 8.56
C TRP A 163 4.84 11.83 9.39
N ARG A 164 4.16 11.84 10.54
CA ARG A 164 4.27 12.92 11.53
C ARG A 164 5.72 13.11 12.00
N ALA A 165 6.40 12.01 12.34
CA ALA A 165 7.80 12.03 12.77
C ALA A 165 8.77 12.40 11.63
N THR A 166 8.45 12.07 10.37
CA THR A 166 9.25 12.45 9.20
C THR A 166 9.21 13.98 8.96
N LEU A 167 8.08 14.62 9.22
CA LEU A 167 7.84 16.06 9.02
C LEU A 167 7.49 16.75 10.34
N PRO A 168 8.43 16.88 11.28
CA PRO A 168 8.16 17.35 12.63
C PRO A 168 7.68 18.81 12.67
N HIS A 169 8.03 19.62 11.67
CA HIS A 169 7.70 21.06 11.60
C HIS A 169 6.46 21.37 10.74
N ALA A 170 5.87 20.35 10.08
CA ALA A 170 4.62 20.55 9.35
C ALA A 170 3.44 20.59 10.31
N GLU A 171 2.54 21.57 10.19
CA GLU A 171 1.37 21.71 11.07
C GLU A 171 0.46 20.47 10.98
N GLN A 172 0.07 20.07 9.79
CA GLN A 172 -0.78 18.91 9.55
C GLN A 172 -0.35 18.21 8.26
N PRO A 173 0.72 17.39 8.30
CA PRO A 173 1.19 16.70 7.11
C PRO A 173 0.12 15.74 6.56
N LEU A 174 -0.01 15.69 5.22
CA LEU A 174 -1.05 14.91 4.55
C LEU A 174 -0.59 13.47 4.28
N VAL A 175 -1.44 12.51 4.65
CA VAL A 175 -1.35 11.12 4.22
C VAL A 175 -2.55 10.78 3.34
N HIS A 176 -2.29 10.26 2.16
CA HIS A 176 -3.31 9.78 1.24
C HIS A 176 -3.31 8.26 1.20
N PHE A 177 -4.45 7.64 1.50
CA PHE A 177 -4.62 6.20 1.44
C PHE A 177 -5.50 5.80 0.25
N THR A 178 -5.14 4.77 -0.49
CA THR A 178 -6.12 4.11 -1.34
C THR A 178 -6.87 3.08 -0.52
N LEU A 179 -8.20 3.12 -0.53
CA LEU A 179 -9.05 2.22 0.26
C LEU A 179 -9.82 1.28 -0.68
N PRO A 180 -10.25 0.09 -0.20
CA PRO A 180 -11.25 -0.69 -0.92
C PRO A 180 -12.58 0.06 -0.93
N GLU A 181 -13.39 -0.11 -1.99
CA GLU A 181 -14.73 0.47 -2.06
C GLU A 181 -15.64 -0.09 -0.95
N ALA A 182 -15.58 -1.40 -0.73
CA ALA A 182 -16.29 -2.04 0.35
C ALA A 182 -15.84 -1.53 1.72
N GLY A 183 -16.77 -1.02 2.52
CA GLY A 183 -16.48 -0.48 3.85
C GLY A 183 -15.74 0.86 3.89
N ARG A 184 -15.58 1.54 2.76
CA ARG A 184 -14.84 2.80 2.63
C ARG A 184 -15.24 3.84 3.68
N ALA A 185 -16.53 4.16 3.79
CA ALA A 185 -17.02 5.18 4.72
C ALA A 185 -16.66 4.88 6.19
N ALA A 186 -16.74 3.61 6.59
CA ALA A 186 -16.37 3.19 7.94
C ALA A 186 -14.86 3.35 8.19
N TRP A 187 -14.03 3.05 7.19
CA TRP A 187 -12.58 3.25 7.29
C TRP A 187 -12.21 4.72 7.28
N GLU A 188 -12.83 5.54 6.45
CA GLU A 188 -12.62 7.00 6.44
C GLU A 188 -12.95 7.62 7.81
N ALA A 189 -14.03 7.18 8.45
CA ALA A 189 -14.39 7.64 9.80
C ALA A 189 -13.33 7.26 10.85
N LYS A 190 -12.87 6.00 10.86
CA LYS A 190 -11.79 5.54 11.75
C LYS A 190 -10.48 6.29 11.51
N LEU A 191 -10.07 6.42 10.25
CA LEU A 191 -8.86 7.14 9.86
C LEU A 191 -8.92 8.60 10.30
N SER A 192 -10.08 9.26 10.16
CA SER A 192 -10.28 10.64 10.59
C SER A 192 -10.11 10.80 12.10
N GLN A 193 -10.61 9.86 12.90
CA GLN A 193 -10.43 9.87 14.36
C GLN A 193 -8.97 9.70 14.76
N TRP A 194 -8.23 8.77 14.13
CA TRP A 194 -6.81 8.57 14.39
C TRP A 194 -5.96 9.76 13.92
N ALA A 195 -6.30 10.32 12.77
CA ALA A 195 -5.62 11.49 12.20
C ALA A 195 -5.73 12.71 13.11
N ALA A 196 -6.90 12.97 13.68
CA ALA A 196 -7.11 14.06 14.62
C ALA A 196 -6.24 13.94 15.88
N LYS A 197 -6.08 12.71 16.41
CA LYS A 197 -5.22 12.44 17.57
C LYS A 197 -3.73 12.65 17.28
N ASN A 198 -3.31 12.56 16.02
CA ASN A 198 -1.91 12.61 15.59
C ASN A 198 -1.55 13.90 14.85
N GLU A 199 -2.44 14.89 14.81
CA GLU A 199 -2.24 16.14 14.07
C GLU A 199 -1.86 15.92 12.60
N ILE A 200 -2.52 14.95 11.97
CA ILE A 200 -2.34 14.53 10.57
C ILE A 200 -3.60 14.88 9.80
N ARG A 201 -3.47 15.30 8.56
CA ARG A 201 -4.57 15.30 7.60
C ARG A 201 -4.57 14.00 6.82
N ILE A 202 -5.77 13.50 6.54
CA ILE A 202 -5.93 12.37 5.66
C ILE A 202 -6.74 12.74 4.43
N SER A 203 -6.51 12.03 3.36
CA SER A 203 -7.41 11.93 2.21
C SER A 203 -7.44 10.48 1.73
N SER A 204 -8.45 10.13 1.01
CA SER A 204 -8.58 8.78 0.48
C SER A 204 -9.05 8.78 -0.96
N SER A 205 -8.76 7.70 -1.67
CA SER A 205 -9.34 7.40 -2.98
C SER A 205 -9.55 5.90 -3.12
N VAL A 206 -10.35 5.52 -4.10
CA VAL A 206 -10.58 4.12 -4.46
C VAL A 206 -9.89 3.83 -5.79
N GLN A 207 -9.37 2.62 -5.94
CA GLN A 207 -8.88 2.16 -7.23
C GLN A 207 -10.04 2.10 -8.22
N HIS A 208 -9.88 2.75 -9.37
CA HIS A 208 -10.94 2.80 -10.37
C HIS A 208 -11.16 1.42 -11.00
N PRO A 209 -12.41 0.91 -11.11
CA PRO A 209 -12.68 -0.41 -11.67
C PRO A 209 -12.15 -0.63 -13.09
N SER A 210 -12.04 0.43 -13.90
CA SER A 210 -11.44 0.36 -15.25
C SER A 210 -9.97 -0.08 -15.26
N THR A 211 -9.31 -0.08 -14.10
CA THR A 211 -7.92 -0.54 -13.93
C THR A 211 -7.83 -2.01 -13.53
N ASP A 212 -8.96 -2.69 -13.37
CA ASP A 212 -8.99 -4.10 -13.06
C ASP A 212 -8.52 -4.93 -14.26
N THR A 213 -8.02 -6.11 -13.95
CA THR A 213 -7.47 -7.02 -14.94
C THR A 213 -8.37 -8.24 -15.10
N MET A 214 -8.63 -8.63 -16.36
CA MET A 214 -9.29 -9.91 -16.61
C MET A 214 -8.47 -11.07 -16.04
N ALA A 215 -9.16 -12.10 -15.56
CA ALA A 215 -8.53 -13.39 -15.27
C ALA A 215 -8.64 -14.31 -16.49
N LEU A 216 -7.57 -15.03 -16.80
CA LEU A 216 -7.58 -16.10 -17.80
C LEU A 216 -7.44 -17.46 -17.10
N GLY A 217 -8.14 -18.46 -17.62
CA GLY A 217 -7.91 -19.85 -17.28
C GLY A 217 -6.64 -20.41 -17.95
N ASP A 218 -6.26 -21.61 -17.59
CA ASP A 218 -5.09 -22.31 -18.17
C ASP A 218 -5.25 -22.58 -19.67
N ASP A 219 -6.49 -22.59 -20.17
CA ASP A 219 -6.82 -22.71 -21.60
C ASP A 219 -6.73 -21.37 -22.37
N GLY A 220 -6.30 -20.29 -21.71
CA GLY A 220 -6.18 -18.94 -22.27
C GLY A 220 -7.52 -18.23 -22.52
N LYS A 221 -8.64 -18.81 -22.07
CA LYS A 221 -9.96 -18.18 -22.14
C LYS A 221 -10.25 -17.36 -20.89
N PRO A 222 -11.17 -16.39 -20.96
CA PRO A 222 -11.63 -15.67 -19.78
C PRO A 222 -12.13 -16.62 -18.69
N PHE A 223 -11.61 -16.43 -17.47
CA PHE A 223 -12.07 -17.19 -16.30
C PHE A 223 -13.45 -16.71 -15.88
N VAL A 224 -14.34 -17.65 -15.57
CA VAL A 224 -15.68 -17.39 -15.08
C VAL A 224 -15.84 -17.95 -13.66
N THR A 225 -16.61 -17.24 -12.85
CA THR A 225 -16.97 -17.67 -11.49
C THR A 225 -17.93 -18.86 -11.54
N SER A 226 -18.21 -19.46 -10.38
CA SER A 226 -19.24 -20.50 -10.23
C SER A 226 -20.64 -20.06 -10.69
N GLU A 227 -20.89 -18.75 -10.71
CA GLU A 227 -22.15 -18.13 -11.14
C GLU A 227 -22.17 -17.82 -12.65
N GLY A 228 -21.11 -18.19 -13.38
CA GLY A 228 -20.99 -17.96 -14.81
C GLY A 228 -20.61 -16.54 -15.21
N GLN A 229 -20.16 -15.70 -14.27
CA GLN A 229 -19.76 -14.32 -14.53
C GLN A 229 -18.25 -14.21 -14.81
N PRO A 230 -17.84 -13.36 -15.78
CA PRO A 230 -16.42 -13.06 -15.98
C PRO A 230 -15.76 -12.53 -14.71
N LEU A 231 -14.56 -13.03 -14.41
CA LEU A 231 -13.79 -12.58 -13.24
C LEU A 231 -12.83 -11.46 -13.61
N PHE A 232 -13.02 -10.29 -13.03
CA PHE A 232 -12.07 -9.19 -13.01
C PHE A 232 -11.44 -9.09 -11.61
N ARG A 233 -10.16 -8.74 -11.56
CA ARG A 233 -9.43 -8.57 -10.32
C ARG A 233 -8.77 -7.21 -10.26
N PRO A 234 -8.73 -6.57 -9.09
CA PRO A 234 -7.99 -5.33 -8.92
C PRO A 234 -6.57 -5.46 -9.47
N GLY A 235 -6.18 -4.54 -10.32
CA GLY A 235 -4.83 -4.45 -10.86
C GLY A 235 -3.81 -4.22 -9.74
N GLY A 236 -2.54 -4.48 -10.02
CA GLY A 236 -1.44 -4.22 -9.10
C GLY A 236 -1.19 -2.72 -8.89
N HIS A 237 -0.05 -2.38 -8.24
CA HIS A 237 0.30 -0.98 -7.92
C HIS A 237 0.29 -0.04 -9.13
N GLY A 238 0.55 -0.54 -10.35
CA GLY A 238 0.45 0.24 -11.58
C GLY A 238 -0.95 0.80 -11.85
N ALA A 239 -1.99 0.12 -11.39
CA ALA A 239 -3.37 0.59 -11.49
C ALA A 239 -3.62 1.87 -10.68
N LEU A 240 -2.84 2.12 -9.64
CA LEU A 240 -2.94 3.30 -8.79
C LEU A 240 -2.28 4.56 -9.38
N LEU A 241 -1.71 4.48 -10.58
CA LEU A 241 -1.18 5.66 -11.28
C LEU A 241 -2.26 6.71 -11.54
N HIS A 242 -3.52 6.31 -11.76
CA HIS A 242 -4.64 7.24 -11.88
C HIS A 242 -4.89 8.01 -10.58
N ASN A 243 -4.87 7.31 -9.44
CA ASN A 243 -5.02 7.92 -8.12
C ASN A 243 -3.86 8.88 -7.83
N LEU A 244 -2.63 8.47 -8.15
CA LEU A 244 -1.43 9.27 -7.99
C LEU A 244 -1.46 10.52 -8.88
N ALA A 245 -1.89 10.39 -10.13
CA ALA A 245 -2.04 11.52 -11.05
C ALA A 245 -3.08 12.52 -10.56
N ALA A 246 -4.24 12.06 -10.08
CA ALA A 246 -5.26 12.93 -9.49
C ALA A 246 -4.73 13.68 -8.27
N LEU A 247 -3.97 13.01 -7.40
CA LEU A 247 -3.31 13.65 -6.27
C LEU A 247 -2.29 14.72 -6.72
N GLY A 248 -1.53 14.43 -7.78
CA GLY A 248 -0.58 15.36 -8.38
C GLY A 248 -1.25 16.60 -8.98
N VAL A 249 -2.43 16.45 -9.58
CA VAL A 249 -3.23 17.59 -10.07
C VAL A 249 -3.74 18.44 -8.91
N ALA A 250 -4.22 17.82 -7.82
CA ALA A 250 -4.68 18.53 -6.63
C ALA A 250 -3.54 19.25 -5.88
N HIS A 251 -2.32 18.74 -5.99
CA HIS A 251 -1.14 19.22 -5.26
C HIS A 251 0.08 19.37 -6.20
N PRO A 252 0.07 20.27 -7.19
CA PRO A 252 1.04 20.27 -8.30
C PRO A 252 2.49 20.60 -7.91
N ARG A 253 2.71 21.07 -6.68
CA ARG A 253 4.05 21.40 -6.15
C ARG A 253 4.53 20.46 -5.07
N ALA A 254 3.72 19.47 -4.68
CA ALA A 254 4.06 18.55 -3.61
C ALA A 254 5.03 17.47 -4.10
N LEU A 255 5.97 17.11 -3.26
CA LEU A 255 6.70 15.85 -3.38
C LEU A 255 5.79 14.71 -2.89
N VAL A 256 5.68 13.64 -3.66
CA VAL A 256 4.87 12.50 -3.26
C VAL A 256 5.78 11.35 -2.85
N SER A 257 5.76 11.04 -1.55
CA SER A 257 6.46 9.90 -0.97
C SER A 257 5.56 8.68 -1.01
N ILE A 258 5.83 7.75 -1.92
CA ILE A 258 5.05 6.50 -2.07
C ILE A 258 5.61 5.43 -1.13
N LYS A 259 4.73 4.76 -0.38
CA LYS A 259 5.14 3.69 0.52
C LYS A 259 4.04 2.63 0.65
N ASN A 260 4.41 1.35 0.52
CA ASN A 260 3.47 0.24 0.71
C ASN A 260 2.96 0.19 2.15
N ILE A 261 1.71 -0.23 2.30
CA ILE A 261 1.02 -0.30 3.60
C ILE A 261 1.73 -1.20 4.62
N ASP A 262 2.35 -2.27 4.17
CA ASP A 262 3.05 -3.26 4.98
C ASP A 262 4.54 -2.94 5.21
N ASN A 263 5.01 -1.77 4.79
CA ASN A 263 6.42 -1.38 4.81
C ASN A 263 6.74 -0.37 5.92
N VAL A 264 5.99 -0.38 7.02
CA VAL A 264 6.21 0.48 8.18
C VAL A 264 7.11 -0.18 9.22
N ARG A 265 7.79 0.64 10.00
CA ARG A 265 8.62 0.21 11.13
C ARG A 265 8.00 0.71 12.43
N PRO A 266 8.14 -0.05 13.53
CA PRO A 266 7.68 0.41 14.83
C PRO A 266 8.39 1.71 15.25
N THR A 267 7.75 2.50 16.11
CA THR A 267 8.32 3.77 16.59
C THR A 267 9.68 3.61 17.27
N THR A 268 9.95 2.44 17.85
CA THR A 268 11.27 2.10 18.45
C THR A 268 12.40 2.10 17.42
N ALA A 269 12.10 1.87 16.14
CA ALA A 269 13.07 1.87 15.05
C ALA A 269 13.15 3.23 14.30
N HIS A 270 12.39 4.25 14.72
CA HIS A 270 12.37 5.55 14.04
C HIS A 270 13.73 6.24 14.06
N GLY A 271 14.51 6.12 15.15
CA GLY A 271 15.86 6.69 15.22
C GLY A 271 16.79 6.24 14.09
N GLU A 272 16.64 5.01 13.62
CA GLU A 272 17.45 4.45 12.54
C GLU A 272 16.94 4.87 11.15
N VAL A 273 15.62 4.98 10.96
CA VAL A 273 15.04 5.11 9.62
C VAL A 273 14.64 6.53 9.23
N LEU A 274 14.27 7.38 10.19
CA LEU A 274 13.81 8.74 9.90
C LEU A 274 14.87 9.62 9.23
N PRO A 275 16.15 9.60 9.66
CA PRO A 275 17.19 10.42 9.01
C PRO A 275 17.31 10.13 7.51
N TRP A 276 17.23 8.85 7.12
CA TRP A 276 17.27 8.45 5.71
C TRP A 276 16.04 8.89 4.93
N ARG A 277 14.86 8.83 5.52
CA ARG A 277 13.61 9.29 4.88
C ARG A 277 13.61 10.79 4.68
N GLN A 278 14.00 11.52 5.70
CA GLN A 278 14.17 12.96 5.64
C GLN A 278 15.22 13.35 4.59
N ALA A 279 16.34 12.64 4.55
CA ALA A 279 17.38 12.87 3.54
C ALA A 279 16.88 12.61 2.12
N LEU A 280 16.07 11.58 1.87
CA LEU A 280 15.45 11.34 0.57
C LEU A 280 14.51 12.47 0.16
N LEU A 281 13.74 13.02 1.08
CA LEU A 281 12.91 14.21 0.81
C LEU A 281 13.78 15.42 0.50
N GLY A 282 14.83 15.68 1.29
CA GLY A 282 15.77 16.78 1.07
C GLY A 282 16.49 16.67 -0.28
N LEU A 283 16.94 15.48 -0.64
CA LEU A 283 17.53 15.20 -1.97
C LEU A 283 16.52 15.46 -3.10
N SER A 284 15.27 15.06 -2.92
CA SER A 284 14.21 15.30 -3.91
C SER A 284 13.95 16.79 -4.11
N VAL A 285 14.00 17.60 -3.03
CA VAL A 285 13.94 19.07 -3.13
C VAL A 285 15.12 19.60 -3.95
N GLN A 286 16.32 19.20 -3.59
CA GLN A 286 17.55 19.63 -4.28
C GLN A 286 17.49 19.33 -5.78
N LEU A 287 17.16 18.11 -6.16
CA LEU A 287 17.05 17.70 -7.58
C LEU A 287 15.99 18.50 -8.34
N ASN A 288 14.88 18.87 -7.68
CA ASN A 288 13.86 19.71 -8.31
C ASN A 288 14.33 21.16 -8.55
N GLU A 289 15.13 21.70 -7.65
CA GLU A 289 15.73 23.04 -7.80
C GLU A 289 16.77 23.05 -8.91
N ASP A 290 17.68 22.07 -8.93
CA ASP A 290 18.69 21.91 -9.97
C ASP A 290 18.06 21.79 -11.36
N ARG A 291 16.98 21.02 -11.48
CA ARG A 291 16.23 20.89 -12.74
C ARG A 291 15.59 22.22 -13.19
N LYS A 292 15.10 23.03 -12.26
CA LYS A 292 14.52 24.34 -12.57
C LYS A 292 15.59 25.31 -13.02
N SER A 293 16.74 25.36 -12.35
CA SER A 293 17.87 26.22 -12.73
C SER A 293 18.43 25.85 -14.10
N THR A 294 18.58 24.57 -14.41
CA THR A 294 19.05 24.10 -15.71
C THR A 294 18.09 24.48 -16.85
N ARG A 295 16.78 24.39 -16.63
CA ARG A 295 15.78 24.81 -17.63
C ARG A 295 15.79 26.33 -17.87
N LEU A 296 15.97 27.12 -16.83
CA LEU A 296 16.08 28.57 -16.97
C LEU A 296 17.33 28.98 -17.78
N ASN A 297 18.44 28.30 -17.53
CA ASN A 297 19.71 28.56 -18.26
C ASN A 297 19.71 28.04 -19.71
N SER A 298 18.85 27.07 -20.05
CA SER A 298 18.73 26.55 -21.42
C SER A 298 17.70 27.30 -22.28
N SER A 299 16.99 28.28 -21.74
CA SER A 299 16.00 29.12 -22.42
C SER A 299 16.56 30.53 -22.76
N HIS A 300 17.85 30.73 -22.61
CA HIS A 300 18.64 31.87 -23.08
C HIS A 300 19.68 31.38 -24.08
#